data_e2df27f2a0107df8f511d9c32fd4d9a3
#
_entry.id   e2df27f2a0107df8f511d9c32fd4d9a3
#
_cell.length_a   1.000
_cell.length_b   1.000
_cell.length_c   1.000
_cell.angle_alpha   90.00
_cell.angle_beta   90.00
_cell.angle_gamma   90.00
#
_symmetry.space_group_name_H-M   'P 1'
#
loop_
_entity.id
_entity.type
_entity.pdbx_description
1 polymer ?
#
loop_
_entity_poly.entity_id
_entity_poly.type
_entity_poly.pdbx_seq_one_letter_code
_entity_poly.pdbx_strand_id
1 'polypeptide(L)'
;MILGQVSQSIEPEFSNFYVKDLSKTKITIRNPYLKAHLAEIGKDTDEVWESIRLADGSVQHLDFLDDNARAVFKTFAEINPYTIIDQAAIRQEYIDQAQSLNLMVPPDMPVKEINALYMYAHGMGVKSLYYQYGMSQAQALSRKKALTEGCAACEA
;
A
#
# COMPACT_ATOMS: atom_id res chain seq x y z
N MET A 1 15.43 6.29 -6.61
CA MET A 1 14.20 6.19 -7.45
C MET A 1 14.37 4.98 -8.35
N ILE A 2 13.47 4.05 -8.30
CA ILE A 2 13.54 2.85 -9.14
C ILE A 2 13.09 3.22 -10.55
N LEU A 3 13.87 2.83 -11.54
CA LEU A 3 13.50 2.94 -12.95
C LEU A 3 12.38 1.92 -13.23
N GLY A 4 11.34 2.34 -13.93
CA GLY A 4 10.26 1.44 -14.34
C GLY A 4 8.93 1.63 -13.62
N GLN A 5 8.82 2.60 -12.72
CA GLN A 5 7.55 2.97 -12.06
C GLN A 5 6.86 1.77 -11.35
N VAL A 6 7.65 0.94 -10.71
CA VAL A 6 7.22 -0.18 -9.88
C VAL A 6 7.44 0.15 -8.41
N SER A 7 6.97 -0.70 -7.50
CA SER A 7 7.21 -0.57 -6.06
C SER A 7 8.69 -0.31 -5.74
N GLN A 8 8.95 0.51 -4.75
CA GLN A 8 10.30 0.88 -4.32
C GLN A 8 10.99 -0.21 -3.48
N SER A 9 10.29 -1.28 -3.17
CA SER A 9 10.73 -2.40 -2.36
C SER A 9 10.26 -3.73 -2.95
N ILE A 10 10.43 -4.82 -2.22
CA ILE A 10 9.90 -6.13 -2.60
C ILE A 10 8.41 -6.28 -2.25
N GLU A 11 7.86 -5.34 -1.50
CA GLU A 11 6.45 -5.30 -1.17
C GLU A 11 5.64 -4.62 -2.28
N PRO A 12 4.31 -4.85 -2.29
CA PRO A 12 3.38 -4.12 -3.16
C PRO A 12 3.36 -2.60 -2.89
N GLU A 13 2.75 -1.85 -3.78
CA GLU A 13 2.58 -0.41 -3.61
C GLU A 13 1.78 -0.07 -2.34
N PHE A 14 2.28 0.88 -1.57
CA PHE A 14 1.61 1.33 -0.35
C PHE A 14 0.33 2.13 -0.63
N SER A 15 0.29 2.81 -1.76
CA SER A 15 -0.83 3.68 -2.13
C SER A 15 -0.83 3.93 -3.64
N ASN A 16 -1.99 3.97 -4.26
CA ASN A 16 -2.13 4.35 -5.68
C ASN A 16 -2.05 5.88 -5.90
N PHE A 17 -2.08 6.66 -4.81
CA PHE A 17 -1.96 8.11 -4.84
C PHE A 17 -1.18 8.60 -3.62
N TYR A 18 -0.11 9.33 -3.82
CA TYR A 18 0.64 9.95 -2.72
C TYR A 18 1.35 11.23 -3.14
N VAL A 19 1.62 12.09 -2.18
CA VAL A 19 2.41 13.30 -2.36
C VAL A 19 3.82 13.04 -1.87
N LYS A 20 4.78 13.20 -2.76
CA LYS A 20 6.21 13.15 -2.44
C LYS A 20 6.69 14.55 -2.14
N ASP A 21 7.09 14.78 -0.89
CA ASP A 21 7.68 16.04 -0.48
C ASP A 21 9.19 16.01 -0.80
N LEU A 22 9.61 16.85 -1.71
CA LEU A 22 11.01 17.10 -2.02
C LEU A 22 11.38 18.45 -1.41
N SER A 23 12.64 18.62 -1.00
CA SER A 23 13.12 19.80 -0.25
C SER A 23 12.68 21.17 -0.77
N LYS A 24 12.22 21.30 -2.00
CA LYS A 24 11.74 22.54 -2.62
C LYS A 24 10.42 22.40 -3.38
N THR A 25 9.86 21.19 -3.49
CA THR A 25 8.68 20.97 -4.35
C THR A 25 7.91 19.75 -3.86
N LYS A 26 6.59 19.85 -3.84
CA LYS A 26 5.68 18.73 -3.62
C LYS A 26 5.26 18.17 -4.99
N ILE A 27 5.44 16.89 -5.17
CA ILE A 27 5.05 16.20 -6.40
C ILE A 27 3.96 15.18 -6.06
N THR A 28 2.81 15.33 -6.71
CA THR A 28 1.74 14.33 -6.64
C THR A 28 2.07 13.16 -7.56
N ILE A 29 2.05 11.96 -7.02
CA ILE A 29 2.29 10.75 -7.76
C ILE A 29 1.00 9.94 -7.80
N ARG A 30 0.54 9.63 -9.01
CA ARG A 30 -0.58 8.77 -9.33
C ARG A 30 -0.03 7.48 -9.93
N ASN A 31 -0.56 6.34 -9.53
CA ASN A 31 -0.15 5.06 -10.13
C ASN A 31 -0.41 5.11 -11.64
N PRO A 32 0.63 5.00 -12.50
CA PRO A 32 0.49 5.21 -13.94
C PRO A 32 -0.37 4.14 -14.61
N TYR A 33 -0.37 2.93 -14.10
CA TYR A 33 -1.17 1.83 -14.64
C TYR A 33 -2.65 2.01 -14.31
N LEU A 34 -2.96 2.43 -13.08
CA LEU A 34 -4.32 2.80 -12.69
C LEU A 34 -4.81 4.00 -13.50
N LYS A 35 -3.95 5.01 -13.71
CA LYS A 35 -4.29 6.18 -14.53
C LYS A 35 -4.65 5.78 -15.96
N ALA A 36 -3.86 4.91 -16.58
CA ALA A 36 -4.14 4.41 -17.92
C ALA A 36 -5.49 3.66 -17.97
N HIS A 37 -5.73 2.78 -17.00
CA HIS A 37 -6.99 2.06 -16.89
C HIS A 37 -8.20 2.99 -16.69
N LEU A 38 -8.08 3.98 -15.79
CA LEU A 38 -9.14 4.99 -15.59
C LEU A 38 -9.40 5.82 -16.85
N ALA A 39 -8.36 6.16 -17.61
CA ALA A 39 -8.50 6.89 -18.87
C ALA A 39 -9.25 6.05 -19.93
N GLU A 40 -8.95 4.76 -20.06
CA GLU A 40 -9.64 3.83 -20.95
C GLU A 40 -11.16 3.77 -20.70
N ILE A 41 -11.57 3.82 -19.44
CA ILE A 41 -12.99 3.79 -19.04
C ILE A 41 -13.60 5.19 -18.85
N GLY A 42 -12.86 6.26 -19.22
CA GLY A 42 -13.33 7.65 -19.13
C GLY A 42 -13.53 8.16 -17.70
N LYS A 43 -12.77 7.62 -16.73
CA LYS A 43 -12.84 7.95 -15.29
C LYS A 43 -11.56 8.58 -14.73
N ASP A 44 -10.60 8.97 -15.58
CA ASP A 44 -9.39 9.70 -15.15
C ASP A 44 -9.73 11.17 -14.86
N THR A 45 -10.42 11.44 -13.75
CA THR A 45 -10.84 12.78 -13.32
C THR A 45 -10.24 13.11 -11.95
N ASP A 46 -10.13 14.41 -11.66
CA ASP A 46 -9.58 14.86 -10.38
C ASP A 46 -10.45 14.46 -9.18
N GLU A 47 -11.77 14.36 -9.35
CA GLU A 47 -12.70 13.91 -8.31
C GLU A 47 -12.44 12.43 -7.95
N VAL A 48 -12.18 11.59 -8.94
CA VAL A 48 -11.85 10.18 -8.71
C VAL A 48 -10.52 10.06 -7.98
N TRP A 49 -9.51 10.80 -8.39
CA TRP A 49 -8.20 10.81 -7.71
C TRP A 49 -8.28 11.36 -6.30
N GLU A 50 -9.13 12.37 -6.06
CA GLU A 50 -9.37 12.88 -4.72
C GLU A 50 -10.05 11.83 -3.82
N SER A 51 -11.02 11.09 -4.35
CA SER A 51 -11.65 9.99 -3.61
C SER A 51 -10.65 8.88 -3.25
N ILE A 52 -9.74 8.54 -4.17
CA ILE A 52 -8.64 7.59 -3.93
C ILE A 52 -7.71 8.13 -2.83
N ARG A 53 -7.37 9.42 -2.87
CA ARG A 53 -6.54 10.08 -1.85
C ARG A 53 -7.18 9.99 -0.47
N LEU A 54 -8.47 10.29 -0.36
CA LEU A 54 -9.22 10.24 0.90
C LEU A 54 -9.39 8.82 1.44
N ALA A 55 -9.31 7.81 0.56
CA ALA A 55 -9.31 6.39 0.89
C ALA A 55 -7.89 5.81 1.09
N ASP A 56 -6.90 6.63 1.44
CA ASP A 56 -5.50 6.21 1.65
C ASP A 56 -4.87 5.51 0.43
N GLY A 57 -5.32 5.84 -0.78
CA GLY A 57 -4.86 5.26 -2.02
C GLY A 57 -5.55 3.97 -2.43
N SER A 58 -6.55 3.53 -1.66
CA SER A 58 -7.41 2.39 -2.01
C SER A 58 -8.34 2.73 -3.18
N VAL A 59 -8.63 1.71 -3.98
CA VAL A 59 -9.63 1.76 -5.07
C VAL A 59 -10.87 0.92 -4.78
N GLN A 60 -10.94 0.29 -3.60
CA GLN A 60 -11.98 -0.70 -3.29
C GLN A 60 -13.39 -0.10 -3.22
N HIS A 61 -13.51 1.21 -3.00
CA HIS A 61 -14.77 1.96 -2.96
C HIS A 61 -15.28 2.40 -4.34
N LEU A 62 -14.51 2.16 -5.41
CA LEU A 62 -14.87 2.57 -6.77
C LEU A 62 -15.73 1.51 -7.44
N ASP A 63 -17.03 1.65 -7.38
CA ASP A 63 -18.01 0.65 -7.87
C ASP A 63 -17.96 0.44 -9.40
N PHE A 64 -17.41 1.40 -10.13
CA PHE A 64 -17.27 1.31 -11.59
C PHE A 64 -16.05 0.46 -12.02
N LEU A 65 -15.18 0.07 -11.10
CA LEU A 65 -14.10 -0.88 -11.36
C LEU A 65 -14.62 -2.31 -11.18
N ASP A 66 -14.23 -3.19 -12.08
CA ASP A 66 -14.50 -4.61 -11.96
C ASP A 66 -13.67 -5.26 -10.83
N ASP A 67 -14.00 -6.49 -10.46
CA ASP A 67 -13.34 -7.21 -9.39
C ASP A 67 -11.85 -7.47 -9.68
N ASN A 68 -11.50 -7.66 -10.95
CA ASN A 68 -10.12 -7.86 -11.37
C ASN A 68 -9.30 -6.58 -11.19
N ALA A 69 -9.80 -5.44 -11.64
CA ALA A 69 -9.14 -4.15 -11.45
C ALA A 69 -8.98 -3.82 -9.96
N ARG A 70 -10.04 -4.02 -9.15
CA ARG A 70 -9.95 -3.86 -7.69
C ARG A 70 -8.90 -4.78 -7.06
N ALA A 71 -8.78 -6.02 -7.53
CA ALA A 71 -7.78 -6.95 -7.04
C ALA A 71 -6.35 -6.57 -7.43
N VAL A 72 -6.15 -6.10 -8.67
CA VAL A 72 -4.83 -5.70 -9.20
C VAL A 72 -4.29 -4.44 -8.51
N PHE A 73 -5.17 -3.46 -8.24
CA PHE A 73 -4.77 -2.18 -7.64
C PHE A 73 -4.93 -2.13 -6.11
N LYS A 74 -4.95 -3.30 -5.44
CA LYS A 74 -4.86 -3.35 -3.97
C LYS A 74 -3.60 -2.68 -3.46
N THR A 75 -3.75 -1.91 -2.40
CA THR A 75 -2.61 -1.39 -1.65
C THR A 75 -1.99 -2.49 -0.77
N PHE A 76 -0.76 -2.28 -0.32
CA PHE A 76 -0.08 -3.23 0.56
C PHE A 76 -0.89 -3.59 1.82
N ALA A 77 -1.60 -2.60 2.39
CA ALA A 77 -2.45 -2.81 3.56
C ALA A 77 -3.68 -3.70 3.31
N GLU A 78 -4.09 -3.87 2.05
CA GLU A 78 -5.26 -4.65 1.64
C GLU A 78 -4.90 -6.08 1.22
N ILE A 79 -3.61 -6.39 1.17
CA ILE A 79 -3.12 -7.72 0.82
C ILE A 79 -2.92 -8.54 2.08
N ASN A 80 -3.37 -9.80 2.05
CA ASN A 80 -3.19 -10.72 3.16
C ASN A 80 -1.69 -10.92 3.45
N PRO A 81 -1.20 -10.66 4.68
CA PRO A 81 0.21 -10.79 5.02
C PRO A 81 0.77 -12.21 4.82
N TYR A 82 -0.05 -13.26 4.90
CA TYR A 82 0.38 -14.62 4.56
C TYR A 82 0.79 -14.74 3.10
N THR A 83 0.04 -14.12 2.18
CA THR A 83 0.42 -14.09 0.75
C THR A 83 1.77 -13.40 0.51
N ILE A 84 2.07 -12.35 1.28
CA ILE A 84 3.36 -11.67 1.22
C ILE A 84 4.49 -12.59 1.70
N ILE A 85 4.24 -13.37 2.75
CA ILE A 85 5.19 -14.39 3.25
C ILE A 85 5.39 -15.50 2.22
N ASP A 86 4.32 -16.00 1.59
CA ASP A 86 4.40 -17.03 0.54
C ASP A 86 5.28 -16.59 -0.63
N GLN A 87 5.08 -15.38 -1.12
CA GLN A 87 5.90 -14.80 -2.18
C GLN A 87 7.37 -14.65 -1.77
N ALA A 88 7.63 -14.28 -0.52
CA ALA A 88 8.98 -14.18 0.02
C ALA A 88 9.64 -15.56 0.15
N ALA A 89 8.89 -16.57 0.59
CA ALA A 89 9.35 -17.94 0.71
C ALA A 89 9.79 -18.51 -0.65
N ILE A 90 8.96 -18.32 -1.68
CA ILE A 90 9.29 -18.75 -3.05
C ILE A 90 10.61 -18.09 -3.53
N ARG A 91 10.78 -16.80 -3.29
CA ARG A 91 12.04 -16.11 -3.65
C ARG A 91 13.22 -16.58 -2.82
N GLN A 92 12.99 -16.95 -1.55
CA GLN A 92 14.06 -17.33 -0.62
C GLN A 92 14.81 -18.59 -1.06
N GLU A 93 14.19 -19.47 -1.84
CA GLU A 93 14.84 -20.67 -2.41
C GLU A 93 15.99 -20.29 -3.35
N TYR A 94 15.97 -19.10 -3.96
CA TYR A 94 16.92 -18.63 -4.95
C TYR A 94 17.82 -17.50 -4.44
N ILE A 95 17.75 -17.17 -3.16
CA ILE A 95 18.48 -16.05 -2.56
C ILE A 95 19.26 -16.54 -1.34
N ASP A 96 20.61 -16.40 -1.37
CA ASP A 96 21.47 -16.73 -0.22
C ASP A 96 21.28 -15.78 0.95
N GLN A 97 21.01 -14.52 0.67
CA GLN A 97 20.80 -13.46 1.65
C GLN A 97 19.39 -13.52 2.26
N ALA A 98 19.21 -12.87 3.39
CA ALA A 98 17.89 -12.59 3.92
C ALA A 98 17.19 -11.49 3.10
N GLN A 99 15.86 -11.50 3.10
CA GLN A 99 15.04 -10.46 2.49
C GLN A 99 14.60 -9.46 3.57
N SER A 100 14.66 -8.16 3.28
CA SER A 100 14.11 -7.11 4.15
C SER A 100 12.60 -7.04 3.98
N LEU A 101 11.91 -8.11 4.40
CA LEU A 101 10.47 -8.27 4.22
C LEU A 101 9.71 -7.54 5.31
N ASN A 102 8.90 -6.57 4.90
CA ASN A 102 7.99 -5.85 5.79
C ASN A 102 6.61 -6.52 5.78
N LEU A 103 5.88 -6.39 6.88
CA LEU A 103 4.50 -6.85 7.01
C LEU A 103 3.60 -5.69 7.42
N MET A 104 2.42 -5.61 6.81
CA MET A 104 1.35 -4.72 7.28
C MET A 104 0.54 -5.46 8.34
N VAL A 105 0.55 -4.92 9.55
CA VAL A 105 -0.15 -5.48 10.71
C VAL A 105 -1.24 -4.48 11.12
N PRO A 106 -2.53 -4.81 10.97
CA PRO A 106 -3.61 -3.97 11.47
C PRO A 106 -3.44 -3.64 12.96
N PRO A 107 -3.79 -2.43 13.39
CA PRO A 107 -3.56 -1.99 14.79
C PRO A 107 -4.35 -2.77 15.83
N ASP A 108 -5.39 -3.46 15.41
CA ASP A 108 -6.28 -4.31 16.22
C ASP A 108 -5.97 -5.81 16.10
N MET A 109 -4.90 -6.16 15.35
CA MET A 109 -4.52 -7.57 15.21
C MET A 109 -4.11 -8.16 16.55
N PRO A 110 -4.73 -9.27 17.00
CA PRO A 110 -4.36 -9.92 18.25
C PRO A 110 -2.90 -10.40 18.25
N VAL A 111 -2.23 -10.28 19.39
CA VAL A 111 -0.83 -10.74 19.56
C VAL A 111 -0.64 -12.20 19.12
N LYS A 112 -1.64 -13.05 19.36
CA LYS A 112 -1.63 -14.45 18.92
C LYS A 112 -1.53 -14.58 17.40
N GLU A 113 -2.21 -13.73 16.66
CA GLU A 113 -2.16 -13.73 15.17
C GLU A 113 -0.84 -13.18 14.67
N ILE A 114 -0.30 -12.13 15.31
CA ILE A 114 1.04 -11.64 15.01
C ILE A 114 2.07 -12.77 15.21
N ASN A 115 2.00 -13.48 16.34
CA ASN A 115 2.88 -14.63 16.58
C ASN A 115 2.70 -15.73 15.52
N ALA A 116 1.45 -15.99 15.08
CA ALA A 116 1.17 -16.96 14.03
C ALA A 116 1.83 -16.58 12.70
N LEU A 117 1.84 -15.30 12.32
CA LEU A 117 2.55 -14.81 11.13
C LEU A 117 4.06 -15.09 11.21
N TYR A 118 4.70 -14.83 12.37
CA TYR A 118 6.12 -15.12 12.55
C TYR A 118 6.42 -16.61 12.48
N MET A 119 5.60 -17.43 13.12
CA MET A 119 5.76 -18.88 13.09
C MET A 119 5.54 -19.42 11.68
N TYR A 120 4.59 -18.84 10.94
CA TYR A 120 4.36 -19.19 9.54
C TYR A 120 5.57 -18.85 8.67
N ALA A 121 6.08 -17.62 8.75
CA ALA A 121 7.26 -17.19 8.00
C ALA A 121 8.48 -18.09 8.28
N HIS A 122 8.69 -18.45 9.56
CA HIS A 122 9.73 -19.39 9.94
C HIS A 122 9.51 -20.78 9.31
N GLY A 123 8.28 -21.31 9.40
CA GLY A 123 7.92 -22.61 8.82
C GLY A 123 8.07 -22.67 7.30
N MET A 124 7.87 -21.54 6.63
CA MET A 124 8.06 -21.38 5.18
C MET A 124 9.53 -21.14 4.77
N GLY A 125 10.48 -21.11 5.71
CA GLY A 125 11.90 -20.94 5.43
C GLY A 125 12.34 -19.51 5.13
N VAL A 126 11.50 -18.51 5.42
CA VAL A 126 11.90 -17.09 5.33
C VAL A 126 12.93 -16.79 6.40
N LYS A 127 14.11 -16.30 6.01
CA LYS A 127 15.27 -16.12 6.92
C LYS A 127 15.09 -14.97 7.90
N SER A 128 14.41 -13.90 7.51
CA SER A 128 14.13 -12.76 8.39
C SER A 128 12.89 -11.99 7.96
N LEU A 129 12.24 -11.37 8.95
CA LEU A 129 11.27 -10.28 8.77
C LEU A 129 11.95 -8.98 9.19
N TYR A 130 11.50 -7.84 8.66
CA TYR A 130 12.11 -6.54 8.95
C TYR A 130 11.18 -5.68 9.79
N TYR A 131 10.40 -4.77 9.21
CA TYR A 131 9.47 -3.95 9.96
C TYR A 131 8.04 -4.53 9.93
N GLN A 132 7.33 -4.28 11.04
CA GLN A 132 5.88 -4.37 11.07
C GLN A 132 5.33 -2.96 10.95
N TYR A 133 4.61 -2.69 9.88
CA TYR A 133 3.89 -1.45 9.70
C TYR A 133 2.49 -1.59 10.31
N GLY A 134 2.24 -0.83 11.36
CA GLY A 134 0.92 -0.70 11.95
C GLY A 134 0.69 0.76 12.31
N MET A 135 -0.51 1.26 12.08
CA MET A 135 -0.93 2.56 12.60
C MET A 135 -1.77 2.33 13.84
N SER A 136 -1.49 3.04 14.94
CA SER A 136 -2.42 3.07 16.06
C SER A 136 -3.74 3.73 15.63
N GLN A 137 -4.83 3.41 16.33
CA GLN A 137 -6.13 4.04 16.05
C GLN A 137 -6.05 5.58 16.11
N ALA A 138 -5.27 6.12 17.05
CA ALA A 138 -5.05 7.56 17.17
C ALA A 138 -4.31 8.14 15.95
N GLN A 139 -3.29 7.44 15.45
CA GLN A 139 -2.58 7.85 14.22
C GLN A 139 -3.48 7.77 12.99
N ALA A 140 -4.31 6.73 12.87
CA ALA A 140 -5.26 6.60 11.77
C ALA A 140 -6.30 7.74 11.80
N LEU A 141 -6.83 8.09 12.98
CA LEU A 141 -7.75 9.22 13.17
C LEU A 141 -7.09 10.57 12.83
N SER A 142 -5.87 10.79 13.32
CA SER A 142 -5.11 12.03 13.06
C SER A 142 -4.79 12.16 11.57
N ARG A 143 -4.43 11.06 10.91
CA ARG A 143 -4.18 11.05 9.46
C ARG A 143 -5.45 11.36 8.67
N LYS A 144 -6.57 10.72 9.03
CA LYS A 144 -7.87 11.00 8.40
C LYS A 144 -8.27 12.47 8.56
N LYS A 145 -8.09 13.04 9.75
CA LYS A 145 -8.34 14.43 10.03
C LYS A 145 -7.44 15.35 9.20
N ALA A 146 -6.15 15.09 9.13
CA ALA A 146 -5.22 15.85 8.30
C ALA A 146 -5.54 15.77 6.80
N LEU A 147 -6.03 14.62 6.31
CA LEU A 147 -6.48 14.46 4.93
C LEU A 147 -7.73 15.30 4.61
N THR A 148 -8.65 15.42 5.57
CA THR A 148 -9.87 16.25 5.42
C THR A 148 -9.61 17.74 5.62
N GLU A 149 -8.73 18.13 6.56
CA GLU A 149 -8.40 19.53 6.84
C GLU A 149 -7.38 20.12 5.85
N GLY A 150 -6.53 19.29 5.23
CA GLY A 150 -5.56 19.73 4.22
C GLY A 150 -6.19 20.27 2.93
N CYS A 151 -7.47 19.97 2.67
CA CYS A 151 -8.23 20.54 1.56
C CYS A 151 -8.58 22.03 1.80
N ALA A 152 -8.76 22.46 3.06
CA ALA A 152 -9.13 23.83 3.39
C ALA A 152 -7.97 24.84 3.24
N ALA A 153 -6.71 24.35 3.22
CA ALA A 153 -5.52 25.20 3.08
C ALA A 153 -5.09 25.46 1.63
N CYS A 154 -5.72 24.80 0.64
CA CYS A 154 -5.41 25.00 -0.78
C CYS A 154 -6.36 26.00 -1.47
N GLU A 155 -7.38 26.50 -0.77
CA GLU A 155 -8.36 27.46 -1.31
C GLU A 155 -8.14 28.90 -0.78
N ALA A 156 -6.96 29.22 -0.20
CA ALA A 156 -6.62 30.55 0.25
C ALA A 156 -5.43 31.12 -0.53
#